data_1e89ba0b25a3d809c346008ebeb312a1
#
_entry.id   1e89ba0b25a3d809c346008ebeb312a1
#
_cell.length_a   1.000
_cell.length_b   1.000
_cell.length_c   1.000
_cell.angle_alpha   90.00
_cell.angle_beta   90.00
_cell.angle_gamma   90.00
#
_symmetry.space_group_name_H-M   'P 1'
#
loop_
_entity.id
_entity.type
_entity.pdbx_description
1 polymer ?
#
loop_
_entity_poly.entity_id
_entity_poly.type
_entity_poly.pdbx_seq_one_letter_code
_entity_poly.pdbx_strand_id
1 'polypeptide(L)'
;MDFKHHDDTLALIGHTRHSTQGGEKKNQNNHPFPGKVSGLQFALAHNGVLSNDDILRKTLNLPKTKIETDSYVAAQLLMSRKSLDFESLRYMAEQVHGSFAFSILDENNNLYLIKGDSPLSILHFPKSQIYIYASTEAILYKALVDTPLFKELKKGDYEEIPIASGEILLIAPNGTLERSRFHFSDYGLRNWWEYGVSKHDDATEEYIEDLKYMASFQGIPPEYVDELLAEGFGLDEVEDYLYGM
;
A
#
# COMPACT_ATOMS: atom_id res chain seq x y z
N MET A 1 -3.97 -9.77 19.38
CA MET A 1 -2.94 -10.61 18.76
C MET A 1 -1.61 -10.23 19.40
N ASP A 2 -0.99 -11.12 20.19
CA ASP A 2 0.27 -10.78 20.83
C ASP A 2 1.39 -11.00 19.82
N PHE A 3 1.96 -9.94 19.28
CA PHE A 3 3.16 -10.00 18.48
C PHE A 3 4.36 -10.30 19.39
N LYS A 4 4.91 -11.48 19.27
CA LYS A 4 6.23 -11.77 19.86
C LYS A 4 7.28 -11.32 18.84
N HIS A 5 7.83 -10.11 19.04
CA HIS A 5 9.05 -9.71 18.37
C HIS A 5 10.26 -10.17 19.21
N HIS A 6 11.34 -10.48 18.55
CA HIS A 6 12.62 -10.73 19.20
C HIS A 6 13.31 -9.39 19.44
N ASP A 7 14.13 -9.31 20.50
CA ASP A 7 14.85 -8.07 20.86
C ASP A 7 15.84 -7.59 19.78
N ASP A 8 16.15 -8.47 18.81
CA ASP A 8 17.03 -8.22 17.66
C ASP A 8 16.26 -7.93 16.35
N THR A 9 14.94 -7.72 16.41
CA THR A 9 14.14 -7.39 15.22
C THR A 9 14.54 -6.02 14.67
N LEU A 10 15.05 -5.99 13.42
CA LEU A 10 15.47 -4.75 12.73
C LEU A 10 14.38 -4.11 11.92
N ALA A 11 13.51 -4.89 11.28
CA ALA A 11 12.45 -4.41 10.42
C ALA A 11 11.18 -5.24 10.55
N LEU A 12 10.04 -4.59 10.36
CA LEU A 12 8.73 -5.22 10.39
C LEU A 12 7.82 -4.53 9.39
N ILE A 13 7.06 -5.30 8.62
CA ILE A 13 5.94 -4.81 7.83
C ILE A 13 4.64 -5.43 8.34
N GLY A 14 3.57 -4.66 8.31
CA GLY A 14 2.23 -5.09 8.67
C GLY A 14 1.20 -4.52 7.71
N HIS A 15 0.01 -5.12 7.68
CA HIS A 15 -1.08 -4.63 6.86
C HIS A 15 -2.41 -4.92 7.56
N THR A 16 -3.27 -3.91 7.62
CA THR A 16 -4.69 -4.07 7.97
C THR A 16 -5.47 -4.10 6.66
N ARG A 17 -6.07 -5.24 6.36
CA ARG A 17 -6.77 -5.44 5.10
C ARG A 17 -8.22 -4.99 5.20
N HIS A 18 -8.64 -4.14 4.26
CA HIS A 18 -10.03 -4.03 3.84
C HIS A 18 -10.20 -4.88 2.57
N SER A 19 -11.22 -5.74 2.52
CA SER A 19 -11.36 -6.71 1.42
C SER A 19 -12.02 -6.08 0.20
N THR A 20 -11.26 -5.80 -0.84
CA THR A 20 -11.81 -5.42 -2.16
C THR A 20 -11.98 -6.62 -3.09
N GLN A 21 -11.11 -7.64 -3.00
CA GLN A 21 -11.20 -8.89 -3.76
C GLN A 21 -10.76 -10.09 -2.91
N GLY A 22 -11.41 -11.23 -3.09
CA GLY A 22 -11.10 -12.48 -2.39
C GLY A 22 -11.67 -12.57 -0.98
N GLY A 23 -12.19 -13.74 -0.60
CA GLY A 23 -12.90 -13.94 0.66
C GLY A 23 -12.03 -13.64 1.89
N GLU A 24 -12.53 -12.81 2.82
CA GLU A 24 -11.86 -12.38 4.06
C GLU A 24 -11.43 -13.52 4.98
N LYS A 25 -12.16 -14.62 4.94
CA LYS A 25 -11.93 -15.80 5.79
C LYS A 25 -10.76 -16.67 5.35
N LYS A 26 -10.15 -16.38 4.19
CA LYS A 26 -9.03 -17.15 3.65
C LYS A 26 -7.72 -16.45 4.00
N ASN A 27 -6.99 -16.96 4.99
CA ASN A 27 -5.69 -16.40 5.42
C ASN A 27 -4.68 -16.22 4.27
N GLN A 28 -4.77 -17.03 3.23
CA GLN A 28 -3.89 -16.93 2.05
C GLN A 28 -4.10 -15.65 1.25
N ASN A 29 -5.25 -14.98 1.42
CA ASN A 29 -5.58 -13.72 0.77
C ASN A 29 -5.12 -12.49 1.57
N ASN A 30 -4.53 -12.69 2.76
CA ASN A 30 -4.09 -11.59 3.62
C ASN A 30 -2.63 -11.23 3.34
N HIS A 31 -2.36 -9.93 3.37
CA HIS A 31 -1.01 -9.39 3.32
C HIS A 31 -0.27 -9.60 4.65
N PRO A 32 1.07 -9.59 4.65
CA PRO A 32 1.94 -9.54 3.48
C PRO A 32 2.03 -10.90 2.77
N PHE A 33 2.20 -10.88 1.44
CA PHE A 33 2.38 -12.08 0.62
C PHE A 33 3.84 -12.51 0.60
N PRO A 34 4.15 -13.75 0.96
CA PRO A 34 5.51 -14.27 0.85
C PRO A 34 5.88 -14.53 -0.62
N GLY A 35 7.13 -14.25 -0.97
CA GLY A 35 7.72 -14.56 -2.25
C GLY A 35 9.17 -14.98 -2.12
N LYS A 36 9.74 -15.49 -3.24
CA LYS A 36 11.14 -15.90 -3.31
C LYS A 36 11.71 -15.62 -4.70
N VAL A 37 12.85 -14.94 -4.77
CA VAL A 37 13.58 -14.62 -5.99
C VAL A 37 14.99 -15.16 -5.89
N SER A 38 15.36 -16.12 -6.73
CA SER A 38 16.73 -16.71 -6.77
C SER A 38 17.29 -17.13 -5.39
N GLY A 39 16.41 -17.58 -4.51
CA GLY A 39 16.79 -17.99 -3.17
C GLY A 39 16.48 -16.97 -2.08
N LEU A 40 16.49 -15.68 -2.37
CA LEU A 40 16.14 -14.58 -1.47
C LEU A 40 14.64 -14.56 -1.18
N GLN A 41 14.27 -14.63 0.08
CA GLN A 41 12.87 -14.52 0.53
C GLN A 41 12.48 -13.07 0.72
N PHE A 42 11.21 -12.76 0.44
CA PHE A 42 10.63 -11.46 0.71
C PHE A 42 9.15 -11.59 1.13
N ALA A 43 8.62 -10.53 1.70
CA ALA A 43 7.20 -10.34 1.96
C ALA A 43 6.75 -9.02 1.34
N LEU A 44 5.57 -9.01 0.69
CA LEU A 44 5.00 -7.85 0.01
C LEU A 44 3.63 -7.50 0.60
N ALA A 45 3.45 -6.25 0.98
CA ALA A 45 2.15 -5.68 1.28
C ALA A 45 1.79 -4.58 0.27
N HIS A 46 0.50 -4.40 0.03
CA HIS A 46 -0.06 -3.48 -0.96
C HIS A 46 -1.21 -2.69 -0.33
N ASN A 47 -1.17 -1.38 -0.49
CA ASN A 47 -2.27 -0.46 -0.24
C ASN A 47 -2.75 0.08 -1.59
N GLY A 48 -4.01 -0.15 -1.93
CA GLY A 48 -4.60 0.22 -3.21
C GLY A 48 -5.32 -0.95 -3.92
N VAL A 49 -5.69 -0.75 -5.17
CA VAL A 49 -6.42 -1.73 -6.01
C VAL A 49 -5.76 -1.81 -7.39
N LEU A 50 -5.45 -3.03 -7.85
CA LEU A 50 -4.92 -3.27 -9.19
C LEU A 50 -6.02 -3.73 -10.14
N SER A 51 -6.12 -3.09 -11.29
CA SER A 51 -7.18 -3.33 -12.27
C SER A 51 -6.81 -4.31 -13.41
N ASN A 52 -5.52 -4.64 -13.56
CA ASN A 52 -5.05 -5.46 -14.68
C ASN A 52 -4.45 -6.82 -14.28
N ASP A 53 -4.65 -7.28 -13.05
CA ASP A 53 -4.06 -8.50 -12.52
C ASP A 53 -4.42 -9.75 -13.35
N ASP A 54 -5.67 -9.89 -13.78
CA ASP A 54 -6.14 -10.97 -14.64
C ASP A 54 -5.49 -10.96 -16.04
N ILE A 55 -5.26 -9.77 -16.59
CA ILE A 55 -4.59 -9.59 -17.88
C ILE A 55 -3.13 -10.04 -17.74
N LEU A 56 -2.43 -9.55 -16.70
CA LEU A 56 -1.04 -9.90 -16.44
C LEU A 56 -0.84 -11.39 -16.22
N ARG A 57 -1.71 -12.03 -15.44
CA ARG A 57 -1.66 -13.47 -15.21
C ARG A 57 -1.76 -14.27 -16.52
N LYS A 58 -2.63 -13.84 -17.43
CA LYS A 58 -2.85 -14.51 -18.72
C LYS A 58 -1.73 -14.23 -19.71
N THR A 59 -1.36 -12.96 -19.90
CA THR A 59 -0.38 -12.54 -20.92
C THR A 59 1.04 -12.99 -20.61
N LEU A 60 1.42 -12.95 -19.32
CA LEU A 60 2.74 -13.36 -18.85
C LEU A 60 2.80 -14.83 -18.42
N ASN A 61 1.69 -15.56 -18.58
CA ASN A 61 1.58 -16.96 -18.19
C ASN A 61 2.10 -17.23 -16.77
N LEU A 62 1.67 -16.37 -15.81
CA LEU A 62 2.11 -16.47 -14.43
C LEU A 62 1.60 -17.77 -13.77
N PRO A 63 2.34 -18.31 -12.79
CA PRO A 63 1.95 -19.55 -12.12
C PRO A 63 0.55 -19.46 -11.52
N LYS A 64 -0.24 -20.54 -11.68
CA LYS A 64 -1.55 -20.64 -11.03
C LYS A 64 -1.41 -20.58 -9.52
N THR A 65 -2.31 -19.86 -8.87
CA THR A 65 -2.35 -19.69 -7.42
C THR A 65 -3.75 -19.90 -6.86
N LYS A 66 -3.82 -20.15 -5.55
CA LYS A 66 -5.09 -20.16 -4.79
C LYS A 66 -5.37 -18.79 -4.13
N ILE A 67 -4.44 -17.85 -4.27
CA ILE A 67 -4.59 -16.48 -3.76
C ILE A 67 -5.43 -15.72 -4.78
N GLU A 68 -6.52 -15.13 -4.32
CA GLU A 68 -7.58 -14.57 -5.16
C GLU A 68 -7.52 -13.03 -5.24
N THR A 69 -6.56 -12.41 -4.55
CA THR A 69 -6.40 -10.95 -4.56
C THR A 69 -5.65 -10.47 -5.80
N ASP A 70 -6.02 -9.29 -6.28
CA ASP A 70 -5.32 -8.54 -7.31
C ASP A 70 -3.84 -8.31 -6.94
N SER A 71 -3.60 -7.90 -5.71
CA SER A 71 -2.28 -7.55 -5.17
C SER A 71 -1.21 -8.64 -5.33
N TYR A 72 -1.61 -9.92 -5.34
CA TYR A 72 -0.67 -11.03 -5.44
C TYR A 72 0.07 -11.08 -6.80
N VAL A 73 -0.48 -10.48 -7.83
CA VAL A 73 0.19 -10.41 -9.14
C VAL A 73 1.53 -9.66 -9.03
N ALA A 74 1.62 -8.64 -8.18
CA ALA A 74 2.89 -7.92 -7.95
C ALA A 74 3.98 -8.84 -7.38
N ALA A 75 3.64 -9.69 -6.40
CA ALA A 75 4.57 -10.70 -5.90
C ALA A 75 4.97 -11.72 -6.99
N GLN A 76 4.02 -12.15 -7.84
CA GLN A 76 4.30 -13.07 -8.95
C GLN A 76 5.23 -12.45 -9.99
N LEU A 77 5.05 -11.16 -10.31
CA LEU A 77 5.94 -10.43 -11.21
C LEU A 77 7.38 -10.40 -10.67
N LEU A 78 7.56 -10.10 -9.39
CA LEU A 78 8.89 -10.13 -8.76
C LEU A 78 9.48 -11.55 -8.77
N MET A 79 8.70 -12.57 -8.43
CA MET A 79 9.16 -13.97 -8.46
C MET A 79 9.56 -14.44 -9.86
N SER A 80 9.08 -13.79 -10.92
CA SER A 80 9.50 -14.07 -12.30
C SER A 80 10.87 -13.47 -12.66
N ARG A 81 11.42 -12.60 -11.80
CA ARG A 81 12.72 -11.93 -12.01
C ARG A 81 13.88 -12.77 -11.47
N LYS A 82 15.11 -12.36 -11.81
CA LYS A 82 16.35 -13.04 -11.39
C LYS A 82 16.90 -12.53 -10.05
N SER A 83 16.53 -11.31 -9.68
CA SER A 83 17.01 -10.62 -8.48
C SER A 83 15.90 -9.73 -7.90
N LEU A 84 15.98 -9.41 -6.61
CA LEU A 84 15.17 -8.38 -5.98
C LEU A 84 16.02 -7.12 -5.89
N ASP A 85 15.92 -6.28 -6.89
CA ASP A 85 16.69 -5.06 -7.05
C ASP A 85 15.82 -3.95 -7.67
N PHE A 86 16.36 -2.74 -7.81
CA PHE A 86 15.62 -1.62 -8.39
C PHE A 86 15.11 -1.88 -9.82
N GLU A 87 15.81 -2.69 -10.61
CA GLU A 87 15.35 -3.03 -11.96
C GLU A 87 14.09 -3.90 -11.90
N SER A 88 14.10 -4.92 -11.06
CA SER A 88 12.95 -5.82 -10.86
C SER A 88 11.76 -5.12 -10.22
N LEU A 89 12.00 -4.23 -9.26
CA LEU A 89 10.97 -3.41 -8.62
C LEU A 89 10.35 -2.42 -9.61
N ARG A 90 11.18 -1.78 -10.43
CA ARG A 90 10.71 -0.90 -11.52
C ARG A 90 9.87 -1.68 -12.52
N TYR A 91 10.35 -2.83 -12.98
CA TYR A 91 9.59 -3.69 -13.88
C TYR A 91 8.22 -4.04 -13.30
N MET A 92 8.13 -4.46 -12.05
CA MET A 92 6.86 -4.79 -11.41
C MET A 92 5.94 -3.57 -11.35
N ALA A 93 6.44 -2.42 -10.90
CA ALA A 93 5.66 -1.20 -10.75
C ALA A 93 5.15 -0.63 -12.10
N GLU A 94 5.90 -0.83 -13.19
CA GLU A 94 5.51 -0.40 -14.54
C GLU A 94 4.54 -1.36 -15.24
N GLN A 95 4.40 -2.61 -14.76
CA GLN A 95 3.46 -3.58 -15.31
C GLN A 95 2.06 -3.47 -14.70
N VAL A 96 1.96 -3.08 -13.42
CA VAL A 96 0.68 -3.00 -12.73
C VAL A 96 -0.07 -1.72 -13.07
N HIS A 97 -1.37 -1.81 -13.20
CA HIS A 97 -2.27 -0.67 -13.39
C HIS A 97 -3.26 -0.59 -12.23
N GLY A 98 -3.58 0.62 -11.81
CA GLY A 98 -4.46 0.88 -10.67
C GLY A 98 -3.77 1.74 -9.62
N SER A 99 -4.41 1.92 -8.48
CA SER A 99 -3.83 2.65 -7.36
C SER A 99 -2.92 1.73 -6.54
N PHE A 100 -1.76 2.22 -6.11
CA PHE A 100 -0.89 1.41 -5.28
C PHE A 100 0.15 2.20 -4.47
N ALA A 101 0.42 1.67 -3.29
CA ALA A 101 1.68 1.82 -2.57
C ALA A 101 2.11 0.42 -2.08
N PHE A 102 3.32 -0.01 -2.43
CA PHE A 102 3.86 -1.29 -1.98
C PHE A 102 4.89 -1.10 -0.89
N SER A 103 4.89 -2.01 0.09
CA SER A 103 6.00 -2.23 1.00
C SER A 103 6.51 -3.67 0.84
N ILE A 104 7.82 -3.81 0.66
CA ILE A 104 8.48 -5.10 0.45
C ILE A 104 9.65 -5.20 1.42
N LEU A 105 9.65 -6.24 2.23
CA LEU A 105 10.74 -6.54 3.17
C LEU A 105 11.41 -7.84 2.75
N ASP A 106 12.73 -7.82 2.55
CA ASP A 106 13.49 -9.03 2.27
C ASP A 106 14.15 -9.63 3.52
N GLU A 107 14.67 -10.86 3.41
CA GLU A 107 15.33 -11.57 4.51
C GLU A 107 16.66 -10.93 4.96
N ASN A 108 17.19 -9.97 4.20
CA ASN A 108 18.36 -9.17 4.57
C ASN A 108 17.96 -7.88 5.29
N ASN A 109 16.68 -7.72 5.64
CA ASN A 109 16.08 -6.53 6.25
C ASN A 109 16.14 -5.26 5.38
N ASN A 110 16.23 -5.39 4.08
CA ASN A 110 16.01 -4.26 3.17
C ASN A 110 14.50 -4.01 3.05
N LEU A 111 14.07 -2.79 3.37
CA LEU A 111 12.70 -2.35 3.21
C LEU A 111 12.59 -1.46 1.96
N TYR A 112 11.84 -1.91 0.98
CA TYR A 112 11.51 -1.14 -0.21
C TYR A 112 10.11 -0.59 -0.10
N LEU A 113 9.97 0.71 -0.28
CA LEU A 113 8.70 1.44 -0.35
C LEU A 113 8.55 1.98 -1.78
N ILE A 114 7.45 1.63 -2.45
CA ILE A 114 7.19 1.95 -3.85
C ILE A 114 5.88 2.70 -3.90
N LYS A 115 5.91 3.95 -4.37
CA LYS A 115 4.75 4.82 -4.39
C LYS A 115 4.25 5.03 -5.82
N GLY A 116 3.02 4.57 -6.08
CA GLY A 116 2.18 5.03 -7.19
C GLY A 116 1.40 6.28 -6.78
N ASP A 117 0.09 6.23 -6.86
CA ASP A 117 -0.83 7.29 -6.45
C ASP A 117 -1.35 7.15 -5.02
N SER A 118 -1.42 5.92 -4.49
CA SER A 118 -1.89 5.70 -3.11
C SER A 118 -1.03 6.41 -2.08
N PRO A 119 -1.63 6.97 -1.01
CA PRO A 119 -0.91 7.74 -0.02
C PRO A 119 0.09 6.87 0.74
N LEU A 120 1.22 7.48 1.12
CA LEU A 120 2.29 6.86 1.89
C LEU A 120 3.06 7.95 2.64
N SER A 121 3.07 7.88 3.96
CA SER A 121 3.76 8.80 4.85
C SER A 121 4.87 8.07 5.58
N ILE A 122 6.05 8.70 5.69
CA ILE A 122 7.25 8.11 6.29
C ILE A 122 7.86 9.14 7.24
N LEU A 123 8.08 8.74 8.49
CA LEU A 123 8.78 9.53 9.50
C LEU A 123 10.09 8.84 9.90
N HIS A 124 11.14 9.62 10.06
CA HIS A 124 12.41 9.22 10.63
C HIS A 124 12.63 9.91 11.98
N PHE A 125 13.00 9.14 12.97
CA PHE A 125 13.38 9.61 14.30
C PHE A 125 14.89 9.43 14.48
N PRO A 126 15.72 10.45 14.19
CA PRO A 126 17.18 10.31 14.16
C PRO A 126 17.78 9.90 15.51
N LYS A 127 17.21 10.34 16.62
CA LYS A 127 17.68 10.02 17.97
C LYS A 127 17.48 8.54 18.33
N SER A 128 16.31 8.01 17.94
CA SER A 128 15.96 6.61 18.15
C SER A 128 16.43 5.71 17.00
N GLN A 129 16.90 6.28 15.89
CA GLN A 129 17.31 5.58 14.67
C GLN A 129 16.20 4.68 14.10
N ILE A 130 14.95 5.19 14.11
CA ILE A 130 13.76 4.44 13.70
C ILE A 130 13.10 5.15 12.52
N TYR A 131 12.77 4.37 11.49
CA TYR A 131 11.83 4.76 10.43
C TYR A 131 10.47 4.12 10.70
N ILE A 132 9.41 4.91 10.54
CA ILE A 132 8.03 4.44 10.65
C ILE A 132 7.27 4.92 9.42
N TYR A 133 6.41 4.07 8.89
CA TYR A 133 5.54 4.45 7.77
C TYR A 133 4.11 3.95 7.98
N ALA A 134 3.16 4.64 7.36
CA ALA A 134 1.78 4.20 7.21
C ALA A 134 1.19 4.77 5.91
N SER A 135 -0.02 4.35 5.58
CA SER A 135 -0.74 4.89 4.42
C SER A 135 -0.98 6.38 4.55
N THR A 136 -1.27 6.91 5.73
CA THR A 136 -1.47 8.35 5.95
C THR A 136 -0.71 8.86 7.18
N GLU A 137 -0.44 10.16 7.19
CA GLU A 137 0.18 10.85 8.31
C GLU A 137 -0.70 10.79 9.57
N ALA A 138 -2.01 10.93 9.41
CA ALA A 138 -2.96 10.84 10.53
C ALA A 138 -2.90 9.48 11.23
N ILE A 139 -2.76 8.38 10.48
CA ILE A 139 -2.57 7.04 11.05
C ILE A 139 -1.26 6.97 11.83
N LEU A 140 -0.16 7.52 11.28
CA LEU A 140 1.14 7.55 11.97
C LEU A 140 1.04 8.30 13.30
N TYR A 141 0.52 9.52 13.31
CA TYR A 141 0.39 10.32 14.52
C TYR A 141 -0.48 9.61 15.57
N LYS A 142 -1.62 9.06 15.17
CA LYS A 142 -2.51 8.33 16.06
C LYS A 142 -1.86 7.08 16.66
N ALA A 143 -1.11 6.33 15.85
CA ALA A 143 -0.40 5.13 16.30
C ALA A 143 0.74 5.44 17.28
N LEU A 144 1.34 6.64 17.20
CA LEU A 144 2.46 7.02 18.05
C LEU A 144 2.04 7.53 19.44
N VAL A 145 0.76 7.92 19.65
CA VAL A 145 0.28 8.58 20.89
C VAL A 145 0.70 7.86 22.16
N ASP A 146 0.62 6.53 22.19
CA ASP A 146 0.93 5.72 23.37
C ASP A 146 2.34 5.08 23.31
N THR A 147 3.23 5.61 22.46
CA THR A 147 4.60 5.10 22.31
C THR A 147 5.65 6.05 22.88
N PRO A 148 6.86 5.57 23.20
CA PRO A 148 7.98 6.43 23.59
C PRO A 148 8.32 7.49 22.55
N LEU A 149 8.12 7.22 21.25
CA LEU A 149 8.40 8.14 20.14
C LEU A 149 7.48 9.37 20.13
N PHE A 150 6.32 9.30 20.78
CA PHE A 150 5.43 10.45 20.90
C PHE A 150 6.08 11.67 21.57
N LYS A 151 7.06 11.45 22.46
CA LYS A 151 7.81 12.54 23.08
C LYS A 151 8.74 13.24 22.07
N GLU A 152 9.33 12.47 21.16
CA GLU A 152 10.16 13.02 20.07
C GLU A 152 9.28 13.75 19.06
N LEU A 153 8.15 13.16 18.68
CA LEU A 153 7.15 13.75 17.79
C LEU A 153 6.70 15.14 18.31
N LYS A 154 6.30 15.23 19.59
CA LYS A 154 5.87 16.51 20.20
C LYS A 154 6.95 17.58 20.26
N LYS A 155 8.22 17.20 20.28
CA LYS A 155 9.36 18.13 20.28
C LYS A 155 9.79 18.57 18.90
N GLY A 156 9.23 17.96 17.84
CA GLY A 156 9.71 18.14 16.48
C GLY A 156 11.06 17.46 16.20
N ASP A 157 11.42 16.46 17.00
CA ASP A 157 12.67 15.69 16.89
C ASP A 157 12.50 14.54 15.87
N TYR A 158 11.95 14.84 14.70
CA TYR A 158 11.72 13.88 13.61
C TYR A 158 11.91 14.56 12.25
N GLU A 159 12.04 13.76 11.22
CA GLU A 159 12.15 14.18 9.83
C GLU A 159 11.09 13.47 9.01
N GLU A 160 10.38 14.21 8.18
CA GLU A 160 9.52 13.63 7.15
C GLU A 160 10.38 13.19 5.97
N ILE A 161 10.21 11.94 5.53
CA ILE A 161 10.92 11.41 4.38
C ILE A 161 9.98 11.50 3.17
N PRO A 162 10.14 12.48 2.29
CA PRO A 162 9.27 12.64 1.14
C PRO A 162 9.49 11.48 0.15
N ILE A 163 8.38 10.99 -0.40
CA ILE A 163 8.38 10.03 -1.51
C ILE A 163 7.31 10.47 -2.52
N ALA A 164 7.72 10.69 -3.77
CA ALA A 164 6.82 11.11 -4.82
C ALA A 164 6.22 9.91 -5.58
N SER A 165 5.09 10.11 -6.26
CA SER A 165 4.57 9.13 -7.20
C SER A 165 5.62 8.81 -8.27
N GLY A 166 5.79 7.52 -8.59
CA GLY A 166 6.85 7.05 -9.48
C GLY A 166 8.21 6.86 -8.80
N GLU A 167 8.30 6.89 -7.46
CA GLU A 167 9.53 6.63 -6.72
C GLU A 167 9.55 5.27 -6.02
N ILE A 168 10.76 4.74 -5.92
CA ILE A 168 11.13 3.58 -5.10
C ILE A 168 12.16 4.07 -4.09
N LEU A 169 11.87 3.89 -2.81
CA LEU A 169 12.77 4.16 -1.69
C LEU A 169 13.21 2.84 -1.05
N LEU A 170 14.50 2.62 -0.97
CA LEU A 170 15.10 1.57 -0.14
C LEU A 170 15.56 2.17 1.18
N ILE A 171 15.15 1.55 2.28
CA ILE A 171 15.70 1.75 3.61
C ILE A 171 16.53 0.50 3.93
N ALA A 172 17.85 0.65 3.89
CA ALA A 172 18.76 -0.46 4.20
C ALA A 172 18.85 -0.74 5.71
N PRO A 173 19.31 -1.91 6.16
CA PRO A 173 19.40 -2.27 7.58
C PRO A 173 20.23 -1.32 8.44
N ASN A 174 21.18 -0.60 7.82
CA ASN A 174 22.00 0.41 8.50
C ASN A 174 21.36 1.82 8.49
N GLY A 175 20.10 1.95 8.02
CA GLY A 175 19.40 3.20 7.91
C GLY A 175 19.74 4.05 6.68
N THR A 176 20.62 3.59 5.78
CA THR A 176 20.93 4.30 4.53
C THR A 176 19.72 4.29 3.61
N LEU A 177 19.45 5.44 2.99
CA LEU A 177 18.38 5.60 2.01
C LEU A 177 18.96 5.59 0.59
N GLU A 178 18.39 4.75 -0.27
CA GLU A 178 18.65 4.75 -1.70
C GLU A 178 17.34 4.95 -2.47
N ARG A 179 17.39 5.62 -3.61
CA ARG A 179 16.22 5.96 -4.39
C ARG A 179 16.36 5.55 -5.83
N SER A 180 15.24 5.14 -6.43
CA SER A 180 15.11 4.92 -7.86
C SER A 180 13.76 5.46 -8.32
N ARG A 181 13.57 5.56 -9.63
CA ARG A 181 12.31 5.99 -10.24
C ARG A 181 11.83 4.98 -11.26
N PHE A 182 10.54 4.90 -11.42
CA PHE A 182 9.88 4.15 -12.49
C PHE A 182 8.93 5.08 -13.25
N HIS A 183 8.59 4.67 -14.47
CA HIS A 183 7.62 5.42 -15.25
C HIS A 183 6.22 5.13 -14.73
N PHE A 184 5.72 6.02 -13.90
CA PHE A 184 4.34 6.01 -13.43
C PHE A 184 3.50 6.81 -14.42
N SER A 185 2.73 6.11 -15.24
CA SER A 185 1.74 6.75 -16.11
C SER A 185 0.42 6.82 -15.35
N ASP A 186 -0.09 8.02 -15.21
CA ASP A 186 -1.39 8.34 -14.62
C ASP A 186 -2.57 7.80 -15.48
N TYR A 187 -2.34 6.62 -16.12
CA TYR A 187 -3.33 5.96 -16.97
C TYR A 187 -4.53 5.41 -16.18
N GLY A 188 -4.41 5.30 -14.85
CA GLY A 188 -5.47 4.79 -13.99
C GLY A 188 -6.67 5.74 -13.93
N LEU A 189 -6.44 7.03 -13.71
CA LEU A 189 -7.52 8.00 -13.52
C LEU A 189 -8.20 8.42 -14.84
N ARG A 190 -7.46 8.58 -15.96
CA ARG A 190 -8.07 9.02 -17.23
C ARG A 190 -8.84 7.95 -17.97
N ASN A 191 -8.40 6.68 -17.93
CA ASN A 191 -9.10 5.59 -18.61
C ASN A 191 -10.23 4.99 -17.78
N TRP A 192 -10.24 5.17 -16.46
CA TRP A 192 -11.35 4.75 -15.61
C TRP A 192 -12.62 5.52 -15.97
N TRP A 193 -12.49 6.83 -16.27
CA TRP A 193 -13.61 7.66 -16.76
C TRP A 193 -14.04 7.32 -18.19
N GLU A 194 -13.15 6.86 -19.05
CA GLU A 194 -13.49 6.53 -20.45
C GLU A 194 -14.02 5.10 -20.65
N TYR A 195 -13.63 4.15 -19.79
CA TYR A 195 -14.03 2.73 -19.90
C TYR A 195 -14.86 2.21 -18.71
N GLY A 196 -14.90 2.90 -17.58
CA GLY A 196 -15.52 2.45 -16.32
C GLY A 196 -16.99 2.78 -16.16
N VAL A 197 -17.58 3.63 -17.02
CA VAL A 197 -19.00 4.01 -16.93
C VAL A 197 -19.95 2.96 -17.53
N SER A 198 -19.45 1.83 -17.98
CA SER A 198 -20.36 0.78 -18.44
C SER A 198 -19.95 -0.59 -17.90
N LYS A 199 -20.65 -1.02 -16.84
CA LYS A 199 -20.74 -2.35 -16.23
C LYS A 199 -19.97 -2.58 -14.93
N HIS A 200 -20.48 -2.02 -13.83
CA HIS A 200 -20.58 -2.69 -12.54
C HIS A 200 -21.24 -1.73 -11.53
N ASP A 201 -22.57 -1.63 -11.59
CA ASP A 201 -23.36 -0.88 -10.58
C ASP A 201 -23.09 -1.45 -9.17
N ASP A 202 -22.89 -2.77 -9.05
CA ASP A 202 -22.68 -3.45 -7.77
C ASP A 202 -21.34 -3.05 -7.07
N ALA A 203 -20.25 -2.93 -7.82
CA ALA A 203 -18.93 -2.59 -7.24
C ALA A 203 -18.85 -1.13 -6.75
N THR A 204 -19.58 -0.24 -7.40
CA THR A 204 -19.64 1.17 -6.98
C THR A 204 -20.50 1.33 -5.72
N GLU A 205 -21.61 0.60 -5.60
CA GLU A 205 -22.45 0.60 -4.42
C GLU A 205 -21.71 0.01 -3.19
N GLU A 206 -20.99 -1.09 -3.36
CA GLU A 206 -20.17 -1.70 -2.30
C GLU A 206 -19.10 -0.72 -1.80
N TYR A 207 -18.42 -0.01 -2.70
CA TYR A 207 -17.41 0.98 -2.34
C TYR A 207 -18.00 2.21 -1.62
N ILE A 208 -19.18 2.67 -2.01
CA ILE A 208 -19.91 3.74 -1.30
C ILE A 208 -20.28 3.31 0.12
N GLU A 209 -20.75 2.08 0.31
CA GLU A 209 -21.05 1.54 1.63
C GLU A 209 -19.79 1.43 2.50
N ASP A 210 -18.64 1.11 1.90
CA ASP A 210 -17.35 1.09 2.58
C ASP A 210 -16.92 2.49 3.04
N LEU A 211 -17.07 3.51 2.20
CA LEU A 211 -16.82 4.91 2.57
C LEU A 211 -17.75 5.37 3.71
N LYS A 212 -19.03 4.98 3.66
CA LYS A 212 -20.00 5.26 4.73
C LYS A 212 -19.63 4.59 6.04
N TYR A 213 -19.16 3.34 5.98
CA TYR A 213 -18.67 2.64 7.15
C TYR A 213 -17.45 3.34 7.76
N MET A 214 -16.50 3.77 6.92
CA MET A 214 -15.34 4.54 7.36
C MET A 214 -15.73 5.87 8.01
N ALA A 215 -16.65 6.61 7.39
CA ALA A 215 -17.19 7.84 7.93
C ALA A 215 -17.77 7.62 9.34
N SER A 216 -18.59 6.59 9.51
CA SER A 216 -19.19 6.26 10.80
C SER A 216 -18.16 5.92 11.89
N PHE A 217 -17.06 5.25 11.51
CA PHE A 217 -15.96 4.92 12.43
C PHE A 217 -15.23 6.17 12.93
N GLN A 218 -15.23 7.24 12.13
CA GLN A 218 -14.65 8.54 12.49
C GLN A 218 -15.65 9.49 13.17
N GLY A 219 -16.89 9.02 13.40
CA GLY A 219 -17.95 9.84 14.00
C GLY A 219 -18.62 10.80 13.01
N ILE A 220 -18.42 10.62 11.72
CA ILE A 220 -19.07 11.35 10.64
C ILE A 220 -20.34 10.60 10.26
N PRO A 221 -21.50 11.27 10.11
CA PRO A 221 -22.72 10.63 9.66
C PRO A 221 -22.52 9.96 8.29
N PRO A 222 -22.91 8.70 8.08
CA PRO A 222 -22.75 8.02 6.79
C PRO A 222 -23.41 8.76 5.62
N GLU A 223 -24.51 9.46 5.90
CA GLU A 223 -25.24 10.28 4.92
C GLU A 223 -24.41 11.41 4.32
N TYR A 224 -23.35 11.82 5.03
CA TYR A 224 -22.43 12.86 4.55
C TYR A 224 -21.64 12.43 3.30
N VAL A 225 -21.40 11.12 3.17
CA VAL A 225 -20.80 10.55 1.94
C VAL A 225 -21.73 10.77 0.76
N ASP A 226 -23.03 10.53 0.94
CA ASP A 226 -24.02 10.74 -0.13
C ASP A 226 -24.15 12.24 -0.48
N GLU A 227 -24.04 13.13 0.50
CA GLU A 227 -24.05 14.58 0.29
C GLU A 227 -22.85 15.03 -0.55
N LEU A 228 -21.64 14.58 -0.23
CA LEU A 228 -20.43 14.91 -1.00
C LEU A 228 -20.50 14.40 -2.44
N LEU A 229 -20.98 13.17 -2.63
CA LEU A 229 -21.19 12.61 -3.96
C LEU A 229 -22.25 13.38 -4.76
N ALA A 230 -23.33 13.83 -4.10
CA ALA A 230 -24.38 14.65 -4.73
C ALA A 230 -23.88 16.06 -5.09
N GLU A 231 -22.89 16.60 -4.37
CA GLU A 231 -22.22 17.86 -4.69
C GLU A 231 -21.21 17.72 -5.85
N GLY A 232 -20.95 16.49 -6.30
CA GLY A 232 -20.11 16.21 -7.47
C GLY A 232 -18.67 15.83 -7.15
N PHE A 233 -18.36 15.54 -5.88
CA PHE A 233 -17.07 14.96 -5.49
C PHE A 233 -16.96 13.55 -6.04
N GLY A 234 -15.77 13.18 -6.54
CA GLY A 234 -15.45 11.81 -6.90
C GLY A 234 -15.30 10.90 -5.67
N LEU A 235 -15.43 9.59 -5.86
CA LEU A 235 -15.29 8.61 -4.77
C LEU A 235 -13.92 8.68 -4.07
N ASP A 236 -12.87 8.90 -4.83
CA ASP A 236 -11.51 9.13 -4.39
C ASP A 236 -11.33 10.45 -3.61
N GLU A 237 -12.01 11.52 -4.05
CA GLU A 237 -12.01 12.80 -3.32
C GLU A 237 -12.75 12.68 -1.98
N VAL A 238 -13.82 11.90 -1.92
CA VAL A 238 -14.54 11.60 -0.68
C VAL A 238 -13.67 10.74 0.25
N GLU A 239 -12.97 9.76 -0.29
CA GLU A 239 -12.02 8.93 0.45
C GLU A 239 -10.89 9.78 1.05
N ASP A 240 -10.23 10.62 0.24
CA ASP A 240 -9.18 11.52 0.69
C ASP A 240 -9.68 12.51 1.76
N TYR A 241 -10.91 13.02 1.62
CA TYR A 241 -11.53 13.88 2.61
C TYR A 241 -11.73 13.16 3.94
N LEU A 242 -12.23 11.91 3.92
CA LEU A 242 -12.43 11.11 5.11
C LEU A 242 -11.10 10.72 5.79
N TYR A 243 -10.04 10.49 5.02
CA TYR A 243 -8.71 10.18 5.56
C TYR A 243 -7.96 11.42 6.08
N GLY A 244 -8.30 12.61 5.60
CA GLY A 244 -7.66 13.87 5.96
C GLY A 244 -8.23 14.54 7.22
N MET A 245 -9.32 14.02 7.78
CA MET A 245 -9.93 14.49 9.02
C MET A 245 -9.46 13.67 10.22
#